data_19999a1c3a4404d282d6450b0feace81
#
_entry.id   19999a1c3a4404d282d6450b0feace81
#
_cell.length_a   1.000
_cell.length_b   1.000
_cell.length_c   1.000
_cell.angle_alpha   90.00
_cell.angle_beta   90.00
_cell.angle_gamma   90.00
#
_symmetry.space_group_name_H-M   'P 1'
#
loop_
_entity.id
_entity.type
_entity.pdbx_description
1 polymer ?
#
loop_
_entity_poly.entity_id
_entity_poly.type
_entity_poly.pdbx_seq_one_letter_code
_entity_poly.pdbx_strand_id
1 'polypeptide(L)'
;MAHVTGILCQVITGDVDNAGTDGRVYLGLGGREFRLDSKADDYERGSWREYILGQGPVDPLPPPQTHVTDPQFNDPRKGFPLDTVNLTRSPVYVRFEPEGDSPNWNLAFAAALVYAPQFVVAYTPPADFDNLWLGDPAGKILYLTDAYWREPRRILELGMSRATQAARDAVRQG
;
A
#
# COMPACT_ATOMS: atom_id res chain seq x y z
N MET A 1 -6.07 -17.98 -18.95
CA MET A 1 -5.73 -16.73 -18.27
C MET A 1 -5.46 -17.07 -16.82
N ALA A 2 -4.45 -16.45 -16.21
CA ALA A 2 -4.15 -16.69 -14.81
C ALA A 2 -4.86 -15.63 -13.93
N HIS A 3 -5.30 -16.05 -12.77
CA HIS A 3 -5.91 -15.14 -11.79
C HIS A 3 -4.89 -14.71 -10.74
N VAL A 4 -5.05 -13.51 -10.25
CA VAL A 4 -4.32 -13.03 -9.07
C VAL A 4 -4.77 -13.83 -7.85
N THR A 5 -3.80 -14.41 -7.13
CA THR A 5 -4.08 -15.23 -5.94
C THR A 5 -4.02 -14.40 -4.65
N GLY A 6 -3.22 -13.35 -4.64
CA GLY A 6 -3.09 -12.48 -3.48
C GLY A 6 -2.37 -11.17 -3.80
N ILE A 7 -2.49 -10.23 -2.91
CA ILE A 7 -1.79 -8.95 -2.95
C ILE A 7 -1.23 -8.69 -1.55
N LEU A 8 0.02 -8.26 -1.48
CA LEU A 8 0.61 -7.67 -0.29
C LEU A 8 0.78 -6.18 -0.56
N CYS A 9 0.11 -5.34 0.20
CA CYS A 9 0.21 -3.89 0.08
C CYS A 9 0.88 -3.30 1.31
N GLN A 10 2.00 -2.62 1.10
CA GLN A 10 2.73 -1.90 2.13
C GLN A 10 2.37 -0.42 2.07
N VAL A 11 2.12 0.18 3.23
CA VAL A 11 1.82 1.61 3.36
C VAL A 11 2.55 2.16 4.58
N ILE A 12 3.23 3.30 4.40
CA ILE A 12 3.95 4.00 5.47
C ILE A 12 3.43 5.43 5.56
N THR A 13 2.92 5.79 6.72
CA THR A 13 2.57 7.18 7.06
C THR A 13 3.82 7.95 7.48
N GLY A 14 3.94 9.19 7.06
CA GLY A 14 5.08 10.04 7.41
C GLY A 14 5.18 10.31 8.91
N ASP A 15 6.40 10.58 9.36
CA ASP A 15 6.66 10.95 10.75
C ASP A 15 6.86 12.46 10.89
N VAL A 16 5.85 13.21 10.49
CA VAL A 16 5.76 14.66 10.63
C VAL A 16 4.49 15.04 11.37
N ASP A 17 4.41 16.26 11.86
CA ASP A 17 3.22 16.72 12.59
C ASP A 17 1.97 16.66 11.71
N ASN A 18 0.88 16.15 12.28
CA ASN A 18 -0.41 15.96 11.62
C ASN A 18 -0.36 15.02 10.39
N ALA A 19 0.61 14.10 10.33
CA ALA A 19 0.75 13.16 9.24
C ALA A 19 -0.34 12.08 9.21
N GLY A 20 -0.84 11.70 10.38
CA GLY A 20 -1.86 10.65 10.53
C GLY A 20 -3.25 11.05 10.03
N THR A 21 -4.12 10.06 9.86
CA THR A 21 -5.50 10.28 9.40
C THR A 21 -6.44 9.16 9.81
N ASP A 22 -7.72 9.50 10.06
CA ASP A 22 -8.85 8.57 10.20
C ASP A 22 -9.55 8.28 8.87
N GLY A 23 -9.05 8.83 7.76
CA GLY A 23 -9.62 8.68 6.43
C GLY A 23 -9.45 7.28 5.86
N ARG A 24 -10.11 7.01 4.74
CA ARG A 24 -10.10 5.71 4.08
C ARG A 24 -9.04 5.64 3.00
N VAL A 25 -8.30 4.54 2.99
CA VAL A 25 -7.25 4.29 1.99
C VAL A 25 -7.62 3.09 1.13
N TYR A 26 -7.42 3.22 -0.16
CA TYR A 26 -7.73 2.19 -1.15
C TYR A 26 -6.53 1.94 -2.06
N LEU A 27 -6.33 0.67 -2.40
CA LEU A 27 -5.47 0.26 -3.51
C LEU A 27 -6.33 0.06 -4.75
N GLY A 28 -6.10 0.85 -5.80
CA GLY A 28 -6.66 0.62 -7.13
C GLY A 28 -5.74 -0.30 -7.94
N LEU A 29 -6.26 -1.42 -8.43
CA LEU A 29 -5.50 -2.41 -9.18
C LEU A 29 -6.41 -3.19 -10.13
N GLY A 30 -6.03 -3.26 -11.41
CA GLY A 30 -6.75 -4.04 -12.42
C GLY A 30 -8.22 -3.63 -12.61
N GLY A 31 -8.54 -2.35 -12.37
CA GLY A 31 -9.89 -1.80 -12.46
C GLY A 31 -10.78 -2.05 -11.25
N ARG A 32 -10.23 -2.61 -10.16
CA ARG A 32 -10.92 -2.75 -8.86
C ARG A 32 -10.26 -1.85 -7.82
N GLU A 33 -11.04 -1.46 -6.80
CA GLU A 33 -10.51 -0.88 -5.57
C GLU A 33 -10.62 -1.87 -4.42
N PHE A 34 -9.60 -1.89 -3.60
CA PHE A 34 -9.49 -2.71 -2.39
C PHE A 34 -9.27 -1.79 -1.20
N ARG A 35 -10.15 -1.84 -0.22
CA ARG A 35 -9.98 -1.06 1.00
C ARG A 35 -8.84 -1.64 1.84
N LEU A 36 -7.88 -0.81 2.16
CA LEU A 36 -6.76 -1.13 3.05
C LEU A 36 -7.16 -0.72 4.46
N ASP A 37 -7.75 -1.62 5.19
CA ASP A 37 -8.29 -1.39 6.51
C ASP A 37 -8.07 -2.63 7.38
N SER A 38 -7.72 -2.46 8.63
CA SER A 38 -7.53 -3.55 9.59
C SER A 38 -8.31 -3.29 10.88
N LYS A 39 -8.14 -4.15 11.86
CA LYS A 39 -8.72 -3.95 13.20
C LYS A 39 -7.86 -3.04 14.09
N ALA A 40 -6.68 -2.65 13.61
CA ALA A 40 -5.81 -1.74 14.30
C ALA A 40 -6.21 -0.29 13.98
N ASP A 41 -5.64 0.63 14.71
CA ASP A 41 -5.66 2.04 14.38
C ASP A 41 -4.65 2.26 13.24
N ASP A 42 -5.17 2.30 12.02
CA ASP A 42 -4.36 2.37 10.82
C ASP A 42 -4.01 3.85 10.51
N TYR A 43 -2.89 4.05 9.83
CA TYR A 43 -2.44 5.36 9.32
C TYR A 43 -2.08 6.42 10.36
N GLU A 44 -1.79 6.01 11.59
CA GLU A 44 -1.19 6.87 12.59
C GLU A 44 0.18 7.43 12.14
N ARG A 45 0.58 8.58 12.68
CA ARG A 45 1.90 9.18 12.43
C ARG A 45 3.02 8.16 12.59
N GLY A 46 3.89 8.03 11.59
CA GLY A 46 5.01 7.10 11.57
C GLY A 46 4.61 5.63 11.49
N SER A 47 3.32 5.32 11.25
CA SER A 47 2.85 3.94 11.16
C SER A 47 3.36 3.26 9.89
N TRP A 48 3.64 1.97 10.03
CA TRP A 48 3.95 1.08 8.94
C TRP A 48 3.01 -0.10 8.97
N ARG A 49 2.29 -0.34 7.86
CA ARG A 49 1.31 -1.42 7.71
C ARG A 49 1.61 -2.26 6.48
N GLU A 50 1.41 -3.57 6.63
CA GLU A 50 1.39 -4.53 5.52
C GLU A 50 0.04 -5.26 5.51
N TYR A 51 -0.72 -4.99 4.47
CA TYR A 51 -2.05 -5.58 4.27
C TYR A 51 -1.97 -6.79 3.35
N ILE A 52 -2.57 -7.90 3.77
CA ILE A 52 -2.75 -9.10 2.96
C ILE A 52 -4.18 -9.13 2.42
N LEU A 53 -4.30 -9.18 1.11
CA LEU A 53 -5.56 -9.34 0.39
C LEU A 53 -5.53 -10.69 -0.34
N GLY A 54 -6.42 -11.58 0.01
CA GLY A 54 -6.47 -12.93 -0.52
C GLY A 54 -5.42 -13.85 0.11
N GLN A 55 -4.64 -14.54 -0.71
CA GLN A 55 -3.59 -15.45 -0.24
C GLN A 55 -2.29 -14.67 0.00
N GLY A 56 -1.81 -14.68 1.23
CA GLY A 56 -0.55 -14.05 1.60
C GLY A 56 0.69 -14.76 1.01
N PRO A 57 1.87 -14.15 1.14
CA PRO A 57 3.12 -14.80 0.77
C PRO A 57 3.38 -16.02 1.65
N VAL A 58 4.16 -16.98 1.12
CA VAL A 58 4.50 -18.22 1.83
C VAL A 58 5.41 -17.95 3.03
N ASP A 59 6.28 -16.94 2.93
CA ASP A 59 7.18 -16.51 3.99
C ASP A 59 6.81 -15.09 4.45
N PRO A 60 6.15 -14.93 5.60
CA PRO A 60 5.85 -13.63 6.15
C PRO A 60 7.13 -12.89 6.52
N LEU A 61 7.26 -11.66 6.07
CA LEU A 61 8.33 -10.74 6.45
C LEU A 61 7.88 -9.88 7.64
N PRO A 62 8.76 -9.44 8.55
CA PRO A 62 8.43 -8.38 9.48
C PRO A 62 8.26 -7.04 8.71
N PRO A 63 7.35 -6.14 9.08
CA PRO A 63 6.47 -6.13 10.25
C PRO A 63 5.35 -7.16 10.19
N PRO A 64 4.58 -7.33 11.27
CA PRO A 64 3.47 -8.26 11.28
C PRO A 64 2.47 -7.89 10.19
N GLN A 65 2.24 -8.87 9.31
CA GLN A 65 1.28 -8.74 8.24
C GLN A 65 -0.14 -8.85 8.78
N THR A 66 -1.04 -8.05 8.25
CA THR A 66 -2.42 -7.98 8.69
C THR A 66 -3.36 -8.27 7.52
N HIS A 67 -4.29 -9.21 7.72
CA HIS A 67 -5.39 -9.38 6.78
C HIS A 67 -6.33 -8.18 6.85
N VAL A 68 -6.74 -7.70 5.68
CA VAL A 68 -7.73 -6.64 5.58
C VAL A 68 -9.07 -7.07 6.16
N THR A 69 -9.83 -6.10 6.66
CA THR A 69 -11.23 -6.28 7.01
C THR A 69 -12.07 -6.57 5.75
N ASP A 70 -13.25 -7.13 5.93
CA ASP A 70 -14.18 -7.43 4.83
C ASP A 70 -13.56 -8.22 3.65
N PRO A 71 -12.94 -9.38 3.91
CA PRO A 71 -12.25 -10.14 2.87
C PRO A 71 -13.17 -10.64 1.74
N GLN A 72 -14.50 -10.63 1.96
CA GLN A 72 -15.47 -10.92 0.90
C GLN A 72 -15.44 -9.88 -0.23
N PHE A 73 -15.10 -8.62 0.08
CA PHE A 73 -14.99 -7.53 -0.90
C PHE A 73 -13.53 -7.24 -1.31
N ASN A 74 -12.59 -7.49 -0.39
CA ASN A 74 -11.17 -7.14 -0.53
C ASN A 74 -10.28 -8.33 -0.91
N ASP A 75 -10.82 -9.46 -1.28
CA ASP A 75 -10.07 -10.60 -1.83
C ASP A 75 -10.06 -10.54 -3.35
N PRO A 76 -8.88 -10.51 -4.01
CA PRO A 76 -8.79 -10.46 -5.47
C PRO A 76 -9.38 -11.70 -6.17
N ARG A 77 -9.60 -12.80 -5.45
CA ARG A 77 -10.16 -14.06 -5.94
C ARG A 77 -11.69 -14.09 -5.88
N LYS A 78 -12.33 -13.17 -5.15
CA LYS A 78 -13.78 -13.20 -4.87
C LYS A 78 -14.53 -12.13 -5.65
N GLY A 79 -15.83 -12.33 -5.80
CA GLY A 79 -16.71 -11.48 -6.58
C GLY A 79 -16.37 -11.58 -8.07
N PHE A 80 -15.71 -10.57 -8.59
CA PHE A 80 -15.09 -10.60 -9.93
C PHE A 80 -13.60 -10.90 -9.77
N PRO A 81 -13.16 -12.15 -9.93
CA PRO A 81 -11.76 -12.52 -9.79
C PRO A 81 -10.86 -11.64 -10.66
N LEU A 82 -9.79 -11.13 -10.07
CA LEU A 82 -8.86 -10.26 -10.77
C LEU A 82 -8.01 -11.11 -11.73
N ASP A 83 -8.14 -10.83 -13.01
CA ASP A 83 -7.34 -11.47 -14.05
C ASP A 83 -6.01 -10.74 -14.24
N THR A 84 -4.94 -11.49 -14.45
CA THR A 84 -3.60 -10.93 -14.67
C THR A 84 -3.52 -10.02 -15.89
N VAL A 85 -4.35 -10.24 -16.91
CA VAL A 85 -4.44 -9.36 -18.08
C VAL A 85 -4.95 -7.96 -17.75
N ASN A 86 -5.68 -7.81 -16.64
CA ASN A 86 -6.21 -6.52 -16.22
C ASN A 86 -5.14 -5.63 -15.56
N LEU A 87 -4.02 -6.23 -15.10
CA LEU A 87 -2.93 -5.49 -14.50
C LEU A 87 -2.27 -4.48 -15.44
N THR A 88 -2.34 -4.72 -16.74
CA THR A 88 -1.78 -3.82 -17.77
C THR A 88 -2.80 -2.89 -18.40
N ARG A 89 -4.09 -3.02 -18.04
CA ARG A 89 -5.19 -2.27 -18.66
C ARG A 89 -5.67 -1.09 -17.82
N SER A 90 -5.32 -1.07 -16.55
CA SER A 90 -5.78 -0.08 -15.60
C SER A 90 -4.59 0.48 -14.82
N PRO A 91 -4.62 1.77 -14.45
CA PRO A 91 -3.59 2.33 -13.59
C PRO A 91 -3.60 1.64 -12.22
N VAL A 92 -2.42 1.59 -11.60
CA VAL A 92 -2.27 1.17 -10.21
C VAL A 92 -2.05 2.41 -9.36
N TYR A 93 -2.75 2.51 -8.24
CA TYR A 93 -2.69 3.70 -7.40
C TYR A 93 -3.08 3.42 -5.95
N VAL A 94 -2.62 4.28 -5.06
CA VAL A 94 -3.20 4.45 -3.73
C VAL A 94 -4.11 5.67 -3.77
N ARG A 95 -5.35 5.52 -3.32
CA ARG A 95 -6.33 6.60 -3.20
C ARG A 95 -6.68 6.83 -1.73
N PHE A 96 -6.67 8.07 -1.35
CA PHE A 96 -7.11 8.54 -0.05
C PHE A 96 -8.48 9.20 -0.15
N GLU A 97 -9.36 8.87 0.79
CA GLU A 97 -10.67 9.50 0.96
C GLU A 97 -10.72 10.12 2.36
N PRO A 98 -10.64 11.46 2.44
CA PRO A 98 -10.69 12.16 3.72
C PRO A 98 -11.97 11.85 4.51
N GLU A 99 -11.83 11.66 5.82
CA GLU A 99 -12.94 11.47 6.74
C GLU A 99 -12.61 12.12 8.08
N GLY A 100 -13.63 12.61 8.81
CA GLY A 100 -13.45 13.15 10.14
C GLY A 100 -12.69 14.49 10.19
N ASP A 101 -12.01 14.70 11.31
CA ASP A 101 -11.30 15.95 11.61
C ASP A 101 -9.86 15.97 11.10
N SER A 102 -9.37 14.85 10.53
CA SER A 102 -8.03 14.68 9.94
C SER A 102 -8.12 14.55 8.42
N PRO A 103 -8.42 15.66 7.70
CA PRO A 103 -8.73 15.62 6.26
C PRO A 103 -7.50 15.44 5.37
N ASN A 104 -6.31 15.43 5.94
CA ASN A 104 -5.04 15.29 5.23
C ASN A 104 -4.26 14.11 5.77
N TRP A 105 -3.47 13.50 4.89
CA TRP A 105 -2.60 12.37 5.20
C TRP A 105 -1.25 12.55 4.53
N ASN A 106 -0.17 12.37 5.29
CA ASN A 106 1.17 12.36 4.72
C ASN A 106 1.60 10.92 4.42
N LEU A 107 1.62 10.57 3.15
CA LEU A 107 2.04 9.26 2.66
C LEU A 107 3.55 9.27 2.40
N ALA A 108 4.33 8.55 3.20
CA ALA A 108 5.77 8.44 3.03
C ALA A 108 6.18 7.35 2.05
N PHE A 109 5.40 6.28 1.94
CA PHE A 109 5.66 5.20 0.98
C PHE A 109 4.42 4.34 0.78
N ALA A 110 4.27 3.78 -0.41
CA ALA A 110 3.33 2.71 -0.70
C ALA A 110 3.91 1.76 -1.73
N ALA A 111 3.65 0.46 -1.60
CA ALA A 111 4.01 -0.54 -2.60
C ALA A 111 2.98 -1.66 -2.63
N ALA A 112 2.80 -2.29 -3.78
CA ALA A 112 1.95 -3.46 -3.92
C ALA A 112 2.72 -4.58 -4.62
N LEU A 113 2.73 -5.78 -4.00
CA LEU A 113 3.19 -7.00 -4.63
C LEU A 113 1.98 -7.85 -4.98
N VAL A 114 1.86 -8.19 -6.24
CA VAL A 114 0.73 -8.95 -6.79
C VAL A 114 1.20 -10.35 -7.13
N TYR A 115 0.58 -11.34 -6.51
CA TYR A 115 0.92 -12.75 -6.66
C TYR A 115 -0.03 -13.44 -7.63
N ALA A 116 0.55 -14.20 -8.54
CA ALA A 116 -0.16 -15.12 -9.44
C ALA A 116 0.64 -16.42 -9.53
N PRO A 117 0.07 -17.54 -10.03
CA PRO A 117 0.72 -18.84 -9.99
C PRO A 117 2.10 -18.94 -10.64
N GLN A 118 2.41 -18.04 -11.56
CA GLN A 118 3.65 -18.12 -12.36
C GLN A 118 4.53 -16.88 -12.25
N PHE A 119 4.08 -15.83 -11.56
CA PHE A 119 4.86 -14.58 -11.42
C PHE A 119 4.43 -13.77 -10.21
N VAL A 120 5.33 -12.87 -9.82
CA VAL A 120 5.05 -11.78 -8.90
C VAL A 120 5.40 -10.50 -9.62
N VAL A 121 4.50 -9.53 -9.58
CA VAL A 121 4.76 -8.17 -10.07
C VAL A 121 4.67 -7.18 -8.92
N ALA A 122 5.55 -6.19 -8.94
CA ALA A 122 5.61 -5.16 -7.93
C ALA A 122 5.29 -3.80 -8.54
N TYR A 123 4.55 -3.01 -7.78
CA TYR A 123 4.23 -1.62 -8.09
C TYR A 123 4.75 -0.72 -6.98
N THR A 124 5.48 0.32 -7.35
CA THR A 124 6.09 1.27 -6.41
C THR A 124 5.84 2.70 -6.88
N PRO A 125 5.99 3.70 -6.00
CA PRO A 125 6.09 5.08 -6.43
C PRO A 125 7.26 5.29 -7.37
N PRO A 126 7.32 6.41 -8.11
CA PRO A 126 8.51 6.82 -8.85
C PRO A 126 9.77 6.80 -7.99
N ALA A 127 10.94 6.59 -8.61
CA ALA A 127 12.20 6.41 -7.89
C ALA A 127 12.63 7.64 -7.06
N ASP A 128 12.22 8.82 -7.49
CA ASP A 128 12.45 10.11 -6.84
C ASP A 128 11.33 10.51 -5.86
N PHE A 129 10.38 9.60 -5.61
CA PHE A 129 9.31 9.87 -4.65
C PHE A 129 9.89 10.05 -3.24
N ASP A 130 9.55 11.17 -2.65
CA ASP A 130 9.80 11.44 -1.25
C ASP A 130 8.51 11.18 -0.45
N ASN A 131 7.88 12.15 0.13
CA ASN A 131 6.56 11.99 0.74
C ASN A 131 5.53 12.88 0.02
N LEU A 132 4.27 12.57 0.19
CA LEU A 132 3.18 13.27 -0.46
C LEU A 132 2.05 13.53 0.53
N TRP A 133 1.63 14.77 0.63
CA TRP A 133 0.37 15.10 1.30
C TRP A 133 -0.81 14.76 0.38
N LEU A 134 -1.72 13.95 0.88
CA LEU A 134 -3.01 13.65 0.27
C LEU A 134 -4.12 14.28 1.10
N GLY A 135 -5.15 14.79 0.43
CA GLY A 135 -6.27 15.46 1.09
C GLY A 135 -7.02 16.39 0.14
N ASP A 136 -8.02 17.10 0.64
CA ASP A 136 -8.87 17.94 -0.19
C ASP A 136 -8.12 19.01 -0.98
N PRO A 137 -7.16 19.76 -0.41
CA PRO A 137 -6.44 20.77 -1.17
C PRO A 137 -5.27 20.22 -1.99
N ALA A 138 -4.77 19.02 -1.69
CA ALA A 138 -3.51 18.51 -2.22
C ALA A 138 -3.69 17.39 -3.28
N GLY A 139 -4.90 16.90 -3.46
CA GLY A 139 -5.18 15.73 -4.30
C GLY A 139 -5.31 14.45 -3.47
N LYS A 140 -5.77 13.38 -4.09
CA LYS A 140 -6.21 12.17 -3.38
C LYS A 140 -5.58 10.89 -3.91
N ILE A 141 -4.70 10.96 -4.89
CA ILE A 141 -4.17 9.77 -5.58
C ILE A 141 -2.66 9.87 -5.75
N LEU A 142 -1.99 8.78 -5.39
CA LEU A 142 -0.61 8.48 -5.78
C LEU A 142 -0.61 7.33 -6.78
N TYR A 143 -0.13 7.54 -8.00
CA TYR A 143 0.06 6.48 -8.97
C TYR A 143 1.31 5.68 -8.67
N LEU A 144 1.18 4.35 -8.80
CA LEU A 144 2.28 3.40 -8.70
C LEU A 144 2.63 2.88 -10.09
N THR A 145 3.90 2.68 -10.34
CA THR A 145 4.42 2.11 -11.59
C THR A 145 4.94 0.70 -11.36
N ASP A 146 4.87 -0.14 -12.38
CA ASP A 146 5.47 -1.45 -12.30
C ASP A 146 7.00 -1.32 -12.15
N ALA A 147 7.51 -1.97 -11.13
CA ALA A 147 8.93 -2.08 -10.90
C ALA A 147 9.37 -3.45 -11.39
N TYR A 148 10.15 -3.52 -12.47
CA TYR A 148 10.80 -4.74 -12.94
C TYR A 148 11.88 -5.18 -11.95
N TRP A 149 11.46 -5.76 -10.84
CA TRP A 149 12.38 -6.28 -9.83
C TRP A 149 12.46 -7.80 -9.95
N ARG A 150 13.64 -8.28 -10.17
CA ARG A 150 13.92 -9.72 -10.16
C ARG A 150 13.76 -10.35 -8.77
N GLU A 151 13.66 -9.54 -7.71
CA GLU A 151 13.53 -10.00 -6.32
C GLU A 151 12.48 -9.18 -5.55
N PRO A 152 11.26 -9.70 -5.37
CA PRO A 152 10.19 -9.05 -4.60
C PRO A 152 10.57 -8.64 -3.17
N ARG A 153 11.48 -9.40 -2.52
CA ARG A 153 11.99 -9.10 -1.17
C ARG A 153 12.66 -7.73 -1.09
N ARG A 154 13.31 -7.28 -2.15
CA ARG A 154 14.05 -6.02 -2.18
C ARG A 154 13.14 -4.79 -2.10
N ILE A 155 11.90 -4.90 -2.51
CA ILE A 155 10.91 -3.80 -2.43
C ILE A 155 10.45 -3.62 -0.99
N LEU A 156 10.21 -4.72 -0.29
CA LEU A 156 9.86 -4.68 1.13
C LEU A 156 11.03 -4.12 1.96
N GLU A 157 12.26 -4.46 1.61
CA GLU A 157 13.48 -3.91 2.23
C GLU A 157 13.63 -2.40 1.99
N LEU A 158 13.21 -1.88 0.83
CA LEU A 158 13.21 -0.43 0.55
C LEU A 158 12.23 0.32 1.45
N GLY A 159 11.03 -0.22 1.66
CA GLY A 159 10.08 0.32 2.63
C GLY A 159 10.65 0.32 4.04
N MET A 160 11.26 -0.81 4.48
CA MET A 160 11.94 -0.92 5.76
C MET A 160 13.05 0.12 5.92
N SER A 161 13.88 0.30 4.90
CA SER A 161 14.96 1.30 4.91
C SER A 161 14.43 2.72 5.05
N ARG A 162 13.34 3.05 4.36
CA ARG A 162 12.70 4.38 4.44
C ARG A 162 12.04 4.62 5.79
N ALA A 163 11.32 3.65 6.35
CA ALA A 163 10.74 3.75 7.68
C ALA A 163 11.81 3.94 8.76
N THR A 164 12.92 3.20 8.65
CA THR A 164 14.06 3.32 9.58
C THR A 164 14.77 4.66 9.42
N GLN A 165 14.86 5.19 8.21
CA GLN A 165 15.46 6.50 7.96
C GLN A 165 14.58 7.62 8.53
N ALA A 166 13.27 7.58 8.28
CA ALA A 166 12.32 8.55 8.83
C ALA A 166 12.38 8.59 10.37
N ALA A 167 12.40 7.41 11.02
CA ALA A 167 12.54 7.33 12.48
C ALA A 167 13.87 7.92 13.00
N ARG A 168 14.98 7.73 12.27
CA ARG A 168 16.28 8.31 12.64
C ARG A 168 16.31 9.83 12.48
N ASP A 169 15.65 10.36 11.46
CA ASP A 169 15.62 11.78 11.18
C ASP A 169 14.73 12.51 12.20
N ALA A 170 13.64 11.89 12.66
CA ALA A 170 12.81 12.41 13.74
C ALA A 170 13.58 12.54 15.07
N VAL A 171 14.40 11.55 15.42
CA VAL A 171 15.25 11.60 16.64
C VAL A 171 16.32 12.70 16.58
N ARG A 172 16.75 13.12 15.38
CA ARG A 172 17.75 14.19 15.22
C ARG A 172 17.17 15.60 15.26
N GLN A 173 15.85 15.73 15.09
CA GLN A 173 15.16 17.04 15.05
C GLN A 173 14.49 17.39 16.39
N GLY A 174 14.42 16.47 17.34
CA GLY A 174 13.93 16.68 18.71
C GLY A 174 15.07 16.81 19.71
#